data_589883931ccd49338fb1a00bb8fd7a62
#
_entry.id   589883931ccd49338fb1a00bb8fd7a62
#
_cell.length_a   1.000
_cell.length_b   1.000
_cell.length_c   1.000
_cell.angle_alpha   90.00
_cell.angle_beta   90.00
_cell.angle_gamma   90.00
#
_symmetry.space_group_name_H-M   'P 1'
#
loop_
_entity.id
_entity.type
_entity.pdbx_description
1 polymer ?
#
loop_
_entity_poly.entity_id
_entity_poly.type
_entity_poly.pdbx_seq_one_letter_code
_entity_poly.pdbx_strand_id
1 'polypeptide(L)'
;FNMLSLFRVMARFGFGFSKPRRGILGNTFAGVVETAGSDVKQFRSGDQVFGYTGENMGTYAEYLCIPEDGIIAPKPSHMTFEEASAVPYGATMALCLLRKVNIQKGQRVIVIGASGAIGSAAVQLAGNYFGAEVTGVCSAQGIEYVKGLGAVRVTDYKKEDFTKNGESYDLIIDILGKGSFSKYRGSLGQNGIYMPVSFKTSKLIQMILTSVRGGKKVICALATPKQEDLVFIREFL
;
A
#
# COMPACT_ATOMS: atom_id res chain seq x y z
N PHE A 1 -3.07 -6.46 -19.00
CA PHE A 1 -3.84 -5.42 -18.30
C PHE A 1 -5.05 -5.02 -19.14
N ASN A 2 -6.26 -5.47 -18.75
CA ASN A 2 -7.53 -5.03 -19.33
C ASN A 2 -7.94 -3.69 -18.66
N MET A 3 -7.28 -2.60 -19.06
CA MET A 3 -7.73 -1.26 -18.70
C MET A 3 -8.88 -0.84 -19.62
N LEU A 4 -9.93 -0.22 -19.03
CA LEU A 4 -11.01 0.41 -19.78
C LEU A 4 -10.44 1.43 -20.79
N SER A 5 -11.07 1.55 -21.97
CA SER A 5 -10.58 2.38 -23.08
C SER A 5 -10.24 3.82 -22.68
N LEU A 6 -11.03 4.45 -21.81
CA LEU A 6 -10.77 5.80 -21.30
C LEU A 6 -9.50 5.86 -20.44
N PHE A 7 -9.26 4.85 -19.60
CA PHE A 7 -8.06 4.78 -18.79
C PHE A 7 -6.81 4.50 -19.62
N ARG A 8 -6.94 3.76 -20.74
CA ARG A 8 -5.87 3.60 -21.73
C ARG A 8 -5.48 4.92 -22.39
N VAL A 9 -6.46 5.75 -22.72
CA VAL A 9 -6.22 7.06 -23.31
C VAL A 9 -5.50 7.97 -22.28
N MET A 10 -6.01 8.06 -21.07
CA MET A 10 -5.35 8.84 -19.99
C MET A 10 -3.95 8.32 -19.68
N ALA A 11 -3.77 7.00 -19.60
CA ALA A 11 -2.45 6.40 -19.38
C ALA A 11 -1.48 6.71 -20.54
N ARG A 12 -1.94 6.74 -21.80
CA ARG A 12 -1.11 7.15 -22.93
C ARG A 12 -0.69 8.62 -22.85
N PHE A 13 -1.55 9.50 -22.36
CA PHE A 13 -1.15 10.89 -22.10
C PHE A 13 -0.09 11.00 -21.00
N GLY A 14 -0.19 10.19 -19.94
CA GLY A 14 0.79 10.17 -18.84
C GLY A 14 2.10 9.47 -19.20
N PHE A 15 2.00 8.25 -19.76
CA PHE A 15 3.17 7.38 -19.99
C PHE A 15 3.76 7.42 -21.41
N GLY A 16 3.09 8.08 -22.37
CA GLY A 16 3.53 8.21 -23.76
C GLY A 16 2.66 7.42 -24.74
N PHE A 17 2.52 7.96 -25.96
CA PHE A 17 1.65 7.38 -27.01
C PHE A 17 2.29 6.22 -27.77
N SER A 18 3.55 6.34 -28.17
CA SER A 18 4.30 5.37 -28.97
C SER A 18 5.51 4.79 -28.24
N LYS A 19 6.10 5.53 -27.33
CA LYS A 19 7.21 5.14 -26.47
C LYS A 19 6.92 5.58 -25.05
N PRO A 20 7.38 4.83 -24.02
CA PRO A 20 7.38 5.33 -22.65
C PRO A 20 8.10 6.69 -22.59
N ARG A 21 7.49 7.69 -21.95
CA ARG A 21 8.15 8.99 -21.76
C ARG A 21 9.43 8.86 -20.93
N ARG A 22 9.49 7.84 -20.11
CA ARG A 22 10.65 7.49 -19.26
C ARG A 22 11.12 6.10 -19.68
N GLY A 23 12.32 6.02 -20.21
CA GLY A 23 12.91 4.80 -20.76
C GLY A 23 13.36 3.83 -19.67
N ILE A 24 13.70 4.33 -18.46
CA ILE A 24 14.14 3.54 -17.32
C ILE A 24 12.96 3.31 -16.38
N LEU A 25 12.66 2.07 -16.07
CA LEU A 25 11.60 1.65 -15.17
C LEU A 25 12.11 1.58 -13.71
N GLY A 26 11.27 1.02 -12.82
CA GLY A 26 11.55 0.91 -11.39
C GLY A 26 11.17 2.18 -10.64
N ASN A 27 10.73 2.02 -9.39
CA ASN A 27 10.27 3.14 -8.57
C ASN A 27 10.71 3.07 -7.11
N THR A 28 11.39 2.01 -6.70
CA THR A 28 12.02 1.92 -5.38
C THR A 28 13.52 1.73 -5.53
N PHE A 29 14.28 2.22 -4.57
CA PHE A 29 15.73 2.14 -4.58
C PHE A 29 16.30 2.05 -3.17
N ALA A 30 17.51 1.53 -3.09
CA ALA A 30 18.41 1.72 -1.97
C ALA A 30 19.84 1.80 -2.52
N GLY A 31 20.68 2.63 -1.94
CA GLY A 31 22.03 2.86 -2.43
C GLY A 31 22.83 3.81 -1.56
N VAL A 32 23.94 4.24 -2.07
CA VAL A 32 24.85 5.19 -1.40
C VAL A 32 24.83 6.50 -2.16
N VAL A 33 24.76 7.61 -1.46
CA VAL A 33 24.90 8.94 -2.06
C VAL A 33 26.33 9.11 -2.55
N GLU A 34 26.52 9.22 -3.85
CA GLU A 34 27.82 9.45 -4.44
C GLU A 34 28.21 10.92 -4.34
N THR A 35 27.31 11.80 -4.77
CA THR A 35 27.51 13.26 -4.70
C THR A 35 26.19 13.94 -4.31
N ALA A 36 26.32 15.08 -3.64
CA ALA A 36 25.20 15.95 -3.29
C ALA A 36 25.44 17.34 -3.88
N GLY A 37 24.37 18.00 -4.37
CA GLY A 37 24.44 19.38 -4.85
C GLY A 37 24.81 20.35 -3.71
N SER A 38 25.31 21.54 -4.05
CA SER A 38 25.72 22.57 -3.08
C SER A 38 24.64 23.00 -2.09
N ASP A 39 23.37 22.93 -2.51
CA ASP A 39 22.23 23.39 -1.72
C ASP A 39 21.60 22.29 -0.86
N VAL A 40 22.01 21.01 -1.04
CA VAL A 40 21.53 19.85 -0.26
C VAL A 40 22.06 19.95 1.17
N LYS A 41 21.15 19.82 2.14
CA LYS A 41 21.46 19.95 3.57
C LYS A 41 21.27 18.65 4.35
N GLN A 42 20.39 17.76 3.87
CA GLN A 42 19.98 16.57 4.59
C GLN A 42 20.87 15.36 4.32
N PHE A 43 21.54 15.33 3.18
CA PHE A 43 22.34 14.18 2.73
C PHE A 43 23.71 14.61 2.25
N ARG A 44 24.69 13.74 2.41
CA ARG A 44 26.08 13.93 1.99
C ARG A 44 26.63 12.66 1.34
N SER A 45 27.71 12.81 0.57
CA SER A 45 28.45 11.67 0.00
C SER A 45 28.78 10.64 1.08
N GLY A 46 28.54 9.36 0.79
CA GLY A 46 28.71 8.22 1.68
C GLY A 46 27.46 7.81 2.47
N ASP A 47 26.40 8.63 2.52
CA ASP A 47 25.19 8.29 3.23
C ASP A 47 24.47 7.12 2.53
N GLN A 48 24.05 6.11 3.31
CA GLN A 48 23.22 5.03 2.83
C GLN A 48 21.75 5.44 2.89
N VAL A 49 21.05 5.37 1.77
CA VAL A 49 19.68 5.84 1.63
C VAL A 49 18.78 4.81 0.96
N PHE A 50 17.50 4.95 1.16
CA PHE A 50 16.46 4.19 0.47
C PHE A 50 15.27 5.09 0.14
N GLY A 51 14.46 4.70 -0.83
CA GLY A 51 13.37 5.58 -1.20
C GLY A 51 12.45 5.08 -2.31
N TYR A 52 11.56 5.99 -2.70
CA TYR A 52 10.50 5.75 -3.66
C TYR A 52 10.35 6.95 -4.61
N THR A 53 10.52 6.73 -5.91
CA THR A 53 10.44 7.80 -6.93
C THR A 53 9.02 8.04 -7.46
N GLY A 54 8.04 7.26 -7.00
CA GLY A 54 6.67 7.39 -7.45
C GLY A 54 6.53 7.13 -8.97
N GLU A 55 5.73 8.00 -9.60
CA GLU A 55 5.51 7.96 -11.05
C GLU A 55 6.74 8.43 -11.85
N ASN A 56 7.74 8.98 -11.18
CA ASN A 56 8.98 9.42 -11.81
C ASN A 56 9.81 8.24 -12.32
N MET A 57 9.67 7.04 -11.74
CA MET A 57 10.41 5.84 -12.12
C MET A 57 11.94 6.07 -12.14
N GLY A 58 12.68 5.29 -12.90
CA GLY A 58 14.10 5.53 -13.17
C GLY A 58 15.06 4.75 -12.28
N THR A 59 14.56 3.83 -11.42
CA THR A 59 15.41 3.15 -10.43
C THR A 59 16.09 1.88 -10.96
N TYR A 60 15.77 1.39 -12.16
CA TYR A 60 16.49 0.30 -12.81
C TYR A 60 17.76 0.82 -13.48
N ALA A 61 18.63 1.43 -12.69
CA ALA A 61 19.87 2.06 -13.14
C ALA A 61 20.94 1.97 -12.04
N GLU A 62 22.20 2.11 -12.44
CA GLU A 62 23.34 2.16 -11.50
C GLU A 62 23.33 3.47 -10.69
N TYR A 63 22.84 4.55 -11.29
CA TYR A 63 22.76 5.89 -10.69
C TYR A 63 21.37 6.50 -10.83
N LEU A 64 20.98 7.23 -9.82
CA LEU A 64 19.71 7.95 -9.77
C LEU A 64 19.93 9.36 -9.19
N CYS A 65 19.38 10.37 -9.85
CA CYS A 65 19.26 11.72 -9.29
C CYS A 65 17.87 11.87 -8.67
N ILE A 66 17.83 12.31 -7.41
CA ILE A 66 16.59 12.55 -6.66
C ILE A 66 16.73 13.85 -5.87
N PRO A 67 15.69 14.71 -5.81
CA PRO A 67 15.73 15.90 -4.95
C PRO A 67 15.69 15.49 -3.47
N GLU A 68 16.29 16.29 -2.58
CA GLU A 68 16.35 15.97 -1.15
C GLU A 68 15.00 15.99 -0.43
N ASP A 69 14.02 16.70 -0.98
CA ASP A 69 12.62 16.72 -0.55
C ASP A 69 11.77 15.60 -1.16
N GLY A 70 12.38 14.73 -1.97
CA GLY A 70 11.77 13.52 -2.49
C GLY A 70 11.49 12.50 -1.39
N ILE A 71 10.84 11.38 -1.75
CA ILE A 71 10.59 10.30 -0.80
C ILE A 71 11.87 9.48 -0.63
N ILE A 72 12.80 10.02 0.12
CA ILE A 72 14.11 9.47 0.44
C ILE A 72 14.39 9.62 1.94
N ALA A 73 15.02 8.61 2.54
CA ALA A 73 15.42 8.63 3.95
C ALA A 73 16.74 7.84 4.14
N PRO A 74 17.46 8.06 5.25
CA PRO A 74 18.58 7.19 5.62
C PRO A 74 18.14 5.74 5.75
N LYS A 75 18.89 4.81 5.16
CA LYS A 75 18.63 3.37 5.22
C LYS A 75 18.75 2.87 6.68
N PRO A 76 17.84 2.02 7.18
CA PRO A 76 18.04 1.33 8.45
C PRO A 76 19.36 0.55 8.45
N SER A 77 20.15 0.69 9.51
CA SER A 77 21.49 0.09 9.58
C SER A 77 21.49 -1.45 9.59
N HIS A 78 20.42 -2.05 10.12
CA HIS A 78 20.24 -3.50 10.22
C HIS A 78 19.75 -4.17 8.93
N MET A 79 19.35 -3.39 7.93
CA MET A 79 18.85 -3.91 6.64
C MET A 79 19.94 -3.92 5.57
N THR A 80 19.93 -4.92 4.69
CA THR A 80 20.69 -4.89 3.44
C THR A 80 20.08 -3.87 2.47
N PHE A 81 20.75 -3.55 1.36
CA PHE A 81 20.20 -2.67 0.33
C PHE A 81 18.98 -3.30 -0.36
N GLU A 82 19.02 -4.62 -0.59
CA GLU A 82 17.95 -5.40 -1.20
C GLU A 82 16.69 -5.35 -0.32
N GLU A 83 16.83 -5.62 0.97
CA GLU A 83 15.72 -5.52 1.92
C GLU A 83 15.15 -4.09 2.00
N ALA A 84 16.02 -3.11 2.14
CA ALA A 84 15.62 -1.70 2.22
C ALA A 84 14.91 -1.23 0.94
N SER A 85 15.33 -1.69 -0.24
CA SER A 85 14.67 -1.32 -1.50
C SER A 85 13.27 -1.90 -1.65
N ALA A 86 12.96 -3.01 -0.98
CA ALA A 86 11.64 -3.65 -1.04
C ALA A 86 10.56 -2.95 -0.18
N VAL A 87 10.96 -2.12 0.79
CA VAL A 87 10.06 -1.52 1.79
C VAL A 87 9.26 -0.32 1.26
N PRO A 88 9.86 0.70 0.60
CA PRO A 88 9.26 2.02 0.47
C PRO A 88 7.86 2.02 -0.16
N TYR A 89 7.69 1.31 -1.28
CA TYR A 89 6.41 1.27 -1.99
C TYR A 89 5.29 0.68 -1.13
N GLY A 90 5.48 -0.56 -0.65
CA GLY A 90 4.45 -1.29 0.08
C GLY A 90 4.06 -0.59 1.37
N ALA A 91 5.05 -0.18 2.15
CA ALA A 91 4.85 0.38 3.47
C ALA A 91 4.25 1.79 3.45
N THR A 92 4.76 2.68 2.59
CA THR A 92 4.20 4.04 2.50
C THR A 92 2.78 4.04 1.92
N MET A 93 2.49 3.18 0.92
CA MET A 93 1.13 3.00 0.40
C MET A 93 0.18 2.52 1.49
N ALA A 94 0.55 1.47 2.23
CA ALA A 94 -0.26 0.92 3.31
C ALA A 94 -0.52 1.98 4.40
N LEU A 95 0.51 2.70 4.84
CA LEU A 95 0.39 3.76 5.84
C LEU A 95 -0.57 4.86 5.40
N CYS A 96 -0.41 5.37 4.18
CA CYS A 96 -1.30 6.38 3.62
C CYS A 96 -2.76 5.93 3.59
N LEU A 97 -3.02 4.68 3.21
CA LEU A 97 -4.37 4.12 3.14
C LEU A 97 -4.98 3.94 4.54
N LEU A 98 -4.22 3.39 5.48
CA LEU A 98 -4.68 3.15 6.84
C LEU A 98 -4.98 4.46 7.59
N ARG A 99 -4.21 5.52 7.34
CA ARG A 99 -4.47 6.86 7.90
C ARG A 99 -5.75 7.53 7.37
N LYS A 100 -6.32 7.06 6.23
CA LYS A 100 -7.62 7.57 5.72
C LYS A 100 -8.82 7.02 6.47
N VAL A 101 -8.63 5.96 7.25
CA VAL A 101 -9.67 5.31 8.04
C VAL A 101 -9.21 5.31 9.50
N ASN A 102 -9.85 6.05 10.33
CA ASN A 102 -9.48 6.22 11.74
C ASN A 102 -9.59 4.89 12.52
N ILE A 103 -8.60 4.00 12.33
CA ILE A 103 -8.55 2.68 12.96
C ILE A 103 -8.35 2.86 14.47
N GLN A 104 -9.17 2.17 15.26
CA GLN A 104 -9.09 2.14 16.70
C GLN A 104 -8.51 0.81 17.19
N LYS A 105 -7.82 0.82 18.32
CA LYS A 105 -7.32 -0.39 18.97
C LYS A 105 -8.46 -1.40 19.20
N GLY A 106 -8.20 -2.67 18.89
CA GLY A 106 -9.16 -3.77 19.03
C GLY A 106 -10.18 -3.88 17.89
N GLN A 107 -10.17 -2.97 16.91
CA GLN A 107 -11.02 -3.13 15.73
C GLN A 107 -10.58 -4.32 14.89
N ARG A 108 -11.56 -4.98 14.27
CA ARG A 108 -11.34 -6.15 13.42
C ARG A 108 -11.12 -5.74 11.98
N VAL A 109 -9.91 -5.93 11.51
CA VAL A 109 -9.47 -5.55 10.16
C VAL A 109 -9.18 -6.79 9.33
N ILE A 110 -9.74 -6.89 8.13
CA ILE A 110 -9.38 -7.95 7.19
C ILE A 110 -8.63 -7.36 5.99
N VAL A 111 -7.50 -7.96 5.65
CA VAL A 111 -6.63 -7.56 4.53
C VAL A 111 -6.67 -8.63 3.46
N ILE A 112 -7.30 -8.32 2.31
CA ILE A 112 -7.37 -9.21 1.15
C ILE A 112 -6.19 -8.95 0.23
N GLY A 113 -5.36 -9.99 0.01
CA GLY A 113 -4.06 -9.88 -0.64
C GLY A 113 -2.92 -9.63 0.35
N ALA A 114 -3.06 -10.19 1.57
CA ALA A 114 -2.18 -9.96 2.72
C ALA A 114 -0.71 -10.33 2.49
N SER A 115 -0.39 -11.22 1.57
CA SER A 115 0.99 -11.63 1.26
C SER A 115 1.71 -10.77 0.21
N GLY A 116 1.02 -9.77 -0.39
CA GLY A 116 1.64 -8.83 -1.33
C GLY A 116 2.32 -7.64 -0.61
N ALA A 117 3.08 -6.83 -1.34
CA ALA A 117 3.87 -5.72 -0.77
C ALA A 117 3.03 -4.75 0.08
N ILE A 118 1.90 -4.24 -0.44
CA ILE A 118 1.01 -3.37 0.33
C ILE A 118 0.28 -4.16 1.43
N GLY A 119 -0.13 -5.42 1.14
CA GLY A 119 -0.87 -6.25 2.07
C GLY A 119 -0.06 -6.62 3.31
N SER A 120 1.19 -7.05 3.13
CA SER A 120 2.09 -7.41 4.24
C SER A 120 2.38 -6.21 5.15
N ALA A 121 2.61 -5.05 4.57
CA ALA A 121 2.77 -3.81 5.32
C ALA A 121 1.47 -3.40 6.04
N ALA A 122 0.31 -3.55 5.37
CA ALA A 122 -0.98 -3.25 5.99
C ALA A 122 -1.28 -4.16 7.20
N VAL A 123 -0.92 -5.45 7.13
CA VAL A 123 -1.04 -6.38 8.27
C VAL A 123 -0.21 -5.89 9.45
N GLN A 124 1.07 -5.61 9.23
CA GLN A 124 1.98 -5.18 10.29
C GLN A 124 1.55 -3.83 10.90
N LEU A 125 1.26 -2.84 10.06
CA LEU A 125 0.86 -1.52 10.53
C LEU A 125 -0.49 -1.57 11.26
N ALA A 126 -1.49 -2.26 10.71
CA ALA A 126 -2.79 -2.37 11.36
C ALA A 126 -2.70 -3.08 12.72
N GLY A 127 -1.93 -4.19 12.82
CA GLY A 127 -1.73 -4.92 14.06
C GLY A 127 -0.82 -4.19 15.05
N ASN A 128 0.42 -3.94 14.66
CA ASN A 128 1.46 -3.50 15.59
C ASN A 128 1.41 -1.99 15.90
N TYR A 129 1.02 -1.16 14.93
CA TYR A 129 0.94 0.28 15.15
C TYR A 129 -0.46 0.75 15.59
N PHE A 130 -1.51 0.31 14.88
CA PHE A 130 -2.88 0.71 15.23
C PHE A 130 -3.54 -0.18 16.29
N GLY A 131 -2.95 -1.34 16.62
CA GLY A 131 -3.47 -2.26 17.63
C GLY A 131 -4.76 -2.98 17.23
N ALA A 132 -5.00 -3.15 15.94
CA ALA A 132 -6.16 -3.86 15.40
C ALA A 132 -5.98 -5.38 15.44
N GLU A 133 -7.09 -6.12 15.48
CA GLU A 133 -7.11 -7.57 15.27
C GLU A 133 -7.16 -7.89 13.77
N VAL A 134 -6.03 -8.31 13.21
CA VAL A 134 -5.90 -8.47 11.77
C VAL A 134 -6.15 -9.89 11.31
N THR A 135 -7.05 -10.04 10.35
CA THR A 135 -7.24 -11.26 9.55
C THR A 135 -6.61 -11.08 8.17
N GLY A 136 -5.66 -11.93 7.81
CA GLY A 136 -5.05 -11.92 6.47
C GLY A 136 -5.77 -12.89 5.53
N VAL A 137 -5.98 -12.48 4.27
CA VAL A 137 -6.48 -13.37 3.21
C VAL A 137 -5.42 -13.46 2.12
N CYS A 138 -4.90 -14.67 1.91
CA CYS A 138 -3.85 -14.95 0.92
C CYS A 138 -4.01 -16.36 0.31
N SER A 139 -3.05 -16.80 -0.49
CA SER A 139 -2.95 -18.19 -0.93
C SER A 139 -2.27 -19.07 0.13
N ALA A 140 -2.40 -20.40 0.02
CA ALA A 140 -1.79 -21.37 0.92
C ALA A 140 -0.29 -21.10 1.19
N GLN A 141 0.46 -20.71 0.16
CA GLN A 141 1.90 -20.42 0.25
C GLN A 141 2.23 -19.21 1.14
N GLY A 142 1.30 -18.27 1.29
CA GLY A 142 1.49 -17.06 2.09
C GLY A 142 1.04 -17.18 3.54
N ILE A 143 0.44 -18.28 3.97
CA ILE A 143 -0.20 -18.40 5.29
C ILE A 143 0.80 -18.19 6.41
N GLU A 144 1.88 -18.96 6.43
CA GLU A 144 2.89 -18.88 7.51
C GLU A 144 3.60 -17.52 7.50
N TYR A 145 3.89 -16.99 6.33
CA TYR A 145 4.43 -15.64 6.19
C TYR A 145 3.50 -14.59 6.82
N VAL A 146 2.21 -14.59 6.44
CA VAL A 146 1.24 -13.59 6.93
C VAL A 146 0.98 -13.75 8.44
N LYS A 147 1.00 -14.98 8.98
CA LYS A 147 0.97 -15.21 10.43
C LYS A 147 2.18 -14.60 11.13
N GLY A 148 3.38 -14.81 10.57
CA GLY A 148 4.63 -14.25 11.10
C GLY A 148 4.64 -12.71 11.12
N LEU A 149 3.83 -12.06 10.29
CA LEU A 149 3.65 -10.60 10.29
C LEU A 149 2.72 -10.08 11.41
N GLY A 150 2.13 -10.96 12.22
CA GLY A 150 1.25 -10.59 13.33
C GLY A 150 -0.25 -10.68 13.01
N ALA A 151 -0.66 -11.33 11.91
CA ALA A 151 -2.08 -11.61 11.68
C ALA A 151 -2.59 -12.64 12.69
N VAL A 152 -3.68 -12.29 13.41
CA VAL A 152 -4.33 -13.17 14.40
C VAL A 152 -4.96 -14.39 13.72
N ARG A 153 -5.47 -14.19 12.50
CA ARG A 153 -6.05 -15.23 11.67
C ARG A 153 -5.61 -15.08 10.22
N VAL A 154 -5.44 -16.20 9.52
CA VAL A 154 -5.14 -16.20 8.08
C VAL A 154 -6.06 -17.19 7.38
N THR A 155 -6.66 -16.74 6.28
CA THR A 155 -7.61 -17.50 5.45
C THR A 155 -7.02 -17.76 4.07
N ASP A 156 -6.99 -19.01 3.63
CA ASP A 156 -6.71 -19.37 2.24
C ASP A 156 -7.97 -19.17 1.41
N TYR A 157 -7.95 -18.17 0.52
CA TYR A 157 -9.10 -17.83 -0.34
C TYR A 157 -9.52 -18.94 -1.31
N LYS A 158 -8.69 -19.98 -1.50
CA LYS A 158 -9.02 -21.14 -2.34
C LYS A 158 -9.81 -22.19 -1.58
N LYS A 159 -9.70 -22.24 -0.25
CA LYS A 159 -10.32 -23.22 0.61
C LYS A 159 -11.51 -22.67 1.39
N GLU A 160 -11.46 -21.41 1.77
CA GLU A 160 -12.45 -20.78 2.64
C GLU A 160 -12.89 -19.42 2.08
N ASP A 161 -14.20 -19.18 2.03
CA ASP A 161 -14.78 -17.87 1.78
C ASP A 161 -15.08 -17.18 3.11
N PHE A 162 -14.26 -16.22 3.49
CA PHE A 162 -14.41 -15.48 4.75
C PHE A 162 -15.78 -14.80 4.89
N THR A 163 -16.49 -14.56 3.79
CA THR A 163 -17.83 -13.94 3.83
C THR A 163 -18.90 -14.91 4.38
N LYS A 164 -18.56 -16.17 4.56
CA LYS A 164 -19.44 -17.23 5.06
C LYS A 164 -19.08 -17.72 6.47
N ASN A 165 -18.05 -17.16 7.10
CA ASN A 165 -17.58 -17.62 8.40
C ASN A 165 -18.38 -17.04 9.59
N GLY A 166 -19.40 -16.20 9.35
CA GLY A 166 -20.22 -15.57 10.39
C GLY A 166 -19.55 -14.38 11.10
N GLU A 167 -18.32 -14.05 10.72
CA GLU A 167 -17.56 -12.98 11.34
C GLU A 167 -17.91 -11.60 10.74
N SER A 168 -17.76 -10.55 11.54
CA SER A 168 -17.92 -9.18 11.10
C SER A 168 -16.64 -8.38 11.31
N TYR A 169 -16.36 -7.46 10.39
CA TYR A 169 -15.15 -6.64 10.36
C TYR A 169 -15.50 -5.15 10.34
N ASP A 170 -14.70 -4.35 11.05
CA ASP A 170 -14.82 -2.90 11.04
C ASP A 170 -14.22 -2.31 9.76
N LEU A 171 -13.18 -2.97 9.21
CA LEU A 171 -12.52 -2.55 7.99
C LEU A 171 -12.18 -3.77 7.12
N ILE A 172 -12.61 -3.71 5.87
CA ILE A 172 -12.19 -4.65 4.82
C ILE A 172 -11.32 -3.89 3.82
N ILE A 173 -10.02 -4.21 3.80
CA ILE A 173 -9.07 -3.67 2.82
C ILE A 173 -8.90 -4.67 1.69
N ASP A 174 -9.33 -4.32 0.47
CA ASP A 174 -9.18 -5.14 -0.72
C ASP A 174 -8.07 -4.59 -1.61
N ILE A 175 -6.84 -5.09 -1.40
CA ILE A 175 -5.65 -4.65 -2.15
C ILE A 175 -5.81 -4.91 -3.64
N LEU A 176 -6.41 -6.03 -4.01
CA LEU A 176 -6.58 -6.43 -5.40
C LEU A 176 -7.74 -5.70 -6.10
N GLY A 177 -8.68 -5.12 -5.34
CA GLY A 177 -9.87 -4.46 -5.86
C GLY A 177 -10.84 -5.37 -6.64
N LYS A 178 -10.66 -6.69 -6.53
CA LYS A 178 -11.47 -7.68 -7.26
C LYS A 178 -12.83 -7.93 -6.63
N GLY A 179 -13.00 -7.58 -5.35
CA GLY A 179 -14.26 -7.74 -4.64
C GLY A 179 -15.29 -6.67 -4.96
N SER A 180 -16.45 -6.77 -4.33
CA SER A 180 -17.52 -5.78 -4.44
C SER A 180 -18.12 -5.47 -3.06
N PHE A 181 -18.64 -4.26 -2.90
CA PHE A 181 -19.33 -3.88 -1.67
C PHE A 181 -20.52 -4.79 -1.37
N SER A 182 -21.29 -5.17 -2.40
CA SER A 182 -22.41 -6.09 -2.24
C SER A 182 -21.97 -7.46 -1.70
N LYS A 183 -20.84 -8.00 -2.17
CA LYS A 183 -20.28 -9.26 -1.68
C LYS A 183 -19.87 -9.17 -0.22
N TYR A 184 -19.21 -8.06 0.18
CA TYR A 184 -18.62 -7.93 1.51
C TYR A 184 -19.52 -7.26 2.54
N ARG A 185 -20.65 -6.69 2.12
CA ARG A 185 -21.59 -5.97 2.99
C ARG A 185 -22.08 -6.82 4.18
N GLY A 186 -22.29 -8.12 3.97
CA GLY A 186 -22.68 -9.06 5.04
C GLY A 186 -21.64 -9.22 6.13
N SER A 187 -20.35 -9.16 5.77
CA SER A 187 -19.21 -9.30 6.68
C SER A 187 -18.72 -7.96 7.26
N LEU A 188 -19.36 -6.84 6.97
CA LEU A 188 -19.06 -5.56 7.62
C LEU A 188 -19.92 -5.37 8.87
N GLY A 189 -19.32 -4.85 9.94
CA GLY A 189 -20.00 -4.36 11.13
C GLY A 189 -20.96 -3.22 10.81
N GLN A 190 -21.70 -2.71 11.80
CA GLN A 190 -22.76 -1.71 11.61
C GLN A 190 -22.26 -0.44 10.90
N ASN A 191 -21.06 0.04 11.24
CA ASN A 191 -20.40 1.20 10.64
C ASN A 191 -19.13 0.79 9.87
N GLY A 192 -19.07 -0.47 9.43
CA GLY A 192 -17.90 -1.04 8.79
C GLY A 192 -17.56 -0.39 7.46
N ILE A 193 -16.28 -0.36 7.15
CA ILE A 193 -15.72 0.28 5.96
C ILE A 193 -15.19 -0.78 4.99
N TYR A 194 -15.58 -0.68 3.73
CA TYR A 194 -14.94 -1.39 2.62
C TYR A 194 -14.03 -0.45 1.86
N MET A 195 -12.74 -0.76 1.84
CA MET A 195 -11.71 0.02 1.16
C MET A 195 -11.09 -0.79 0.01
N PRO A 196 -11.53 -0.62 -1.24
CA PRO A 196 -10.83 -1.15 -2.40
C PRO A 196 -9.62 -0.25 -2.70
N VAL A 197 -8.42 -0.82 -2.72
CA VAL A 197 -7.18 -0.08 -3.03
C VAL A 197 -7.05 0.13 -4.53
N SER A 198 -7.42 -0.87 -5.32
CA SER A 198 -7.58 -0.73 -6.77
C SER A 198 -9.07 -0.63 -7.11
N PHE A 199 -9.50 0.47 -7.74
CA PHE A 199 -10.93 0.69 -7.98
C PHE A 199 -11.22 1.27 -9.36
N LYS A 200 -12.44 0.98 -9.84
CA LYS A 200 -13.03 1.51 -11.07
C LYS A 200 -14.07 2.58 -10.72
N THR A 201 -14.54 3.32 -11.73
CA THR A 201 -15.56 4.37 -11.59
C THR A 201 -16.81 3.90 -10.81
N SER A 202 -17.23 2.64 -10.99
CA SER A 202 -18.36 2.07 -10.25
C SER A 202 -18.19 2.10 -8.72
N LYS A 203 -16.95 1.98 -8.21
CA LYS A 203 -16.66 2.07 -6.78
C LYS A 203 -16.77 3.50 -6.26
N LEU A 204 -16.41 4.50 -7.08
CA LEU A 204 -16.59 5.91 -6.74
C LEU A 204 -18.07 6.26 -6.58
N ILE A 205 -18.94 5.75 -7.47
CA ILE A 205 -20.38 5.91 -7.34
C ILE A 205 -20.89 5.26 -6.05
N GLN A 206 -20.42 4.04 -5.73
CA GLN A 206 -20.74 3.37 -4.47
C GLN A 206 -20.30 4.17 -3.25
N MET A 207 -19.12 4.80 -3.28
CA MET A 207 -18.62 5.66 -2.22
C MET A 207 -19.59 6.83 -1.96
N ILE A 208 -20.01 7.54 -3.02
CA ILE A 208 -20.98 8.65 -2.91
C ILE A 208 -22.31 8.15 -2.34
N LEU A 209 -22.86 7.07 -2.88
CA LEU A 209 -24.15 6.53 -2.42
C LEU A 209 -24.12 6.06 -0.96
N THR A 210 -22.99 5.47 -0.51
CA THR A 210 -22.87 5.01 0.88
C THR A 210 -22.56 6.13 1.86
N SER A 211 -21.95 7.23 1.42
CA SER A 211 -21.67 8.39 2.29
C SER A 211 -22.95 9.12 2.72
N VAL A 212 -23.97 9.15 1.85
CA VAL A 212 -25.26 9.81 2.13
C VAL A 212 -26.18 8.96 3.03
N ARG A 213 -26.08 7.61 2.91
CA ARG A 213 -27.03 6.70 3.59
C ARG A 213 -26.70 6.41 5.05
N GLY A 214 -25.48 6.75 5.52
CA GLY A 214 -25.01 6.36 6.85
C GLY A 214 -24.73 4.85 6.99
N GLY A 215 -24.14 4.42 8.12
CA GLY A 215 -23.81 3.02 8.38
C GLY A 215 -22.61 2.53 7.57
N LYS A 216 -22.71 1.36 6.93
CA LYS A 216 -21.61 0.73 6.17
C LYS A 216 -21.20 1.58 4.98
N LYS A 217 -19.88 1.86 4.83
CA LYS A 217 -19.35 2.81 3.85
C LYS A 217 -18.37 2.15 2.88
N VAL A 218 -18.26 2.74 1.68
CA VAL A 218 -17.15 2.49 0.75
C VAL A 218 -16.23 3.69 0.79
N ILE A 219 -14.93 3.47 0.95
CA ILE A 219 -13.91 4.52 0.87
C ILE A 219 -12.94 4.17 -0.25
N CYS A 220 -12.94 4.95 -1.32
CA CYS A 220 -11.94 4.89 -2.38
C CYS A 220 -10.89 5.95 -2.08
N ALA A 221 -9.71 5.54 -1.70
CA ALA A 221 -8.62 6.45 -1.35
C ALA A 221 -7.43 6.27 -2.29
N LEU A 222 -6.84 7.39 -2.70
CA LEU A 222 -5.54 7.41 -3.34
C LEU A 222 -4.46 7.57 -2.27
N ALA A 223 -3.46 6.74 -2.32
CA ALA A 223 -2.27 6.91 -1.51
C ALA A 223 -1.35 7.95 -2.19
N THR A 224 -0.99 8.98 -1.46
CA THR A 224 -0.08 10.03 -1.89
C THR A 224 1.06 10.12 -0.86
N PRO A 225 2.03 9.18 -0.90
CA PRO A 225 3.11 9.13 0.07
C PRO A 225 3.97 10.39 0.01
N LYS A 226 4.50 10.77 1.17
CA LYS A 226 5.45 11.87 1.35
C LYS A 226 6.72 11.35 2.01
N GLN A 227 7.76 12.18 2.05
CA GLN A 227 9.01 11.88 2.75
C GLN A 227 8.76 11.52 4.23
N GLU A 228 7.88 12.28 4.90
CA GLU A 228 7.48 12.04 6.30
C GLU A 228 6.95 10.63 6.55
N ASP A 229 6.23 10.06 5.58
CA ASP A 229 5.71 8.69 5.68
C ASP A 229 6.84 7.67 5.64
N LEU A 230 7.86 7.89 4.79
CA LEU A 230 9.02 7.02 4.72
C LEU A 230 9.90 7.13 5.97
N VAL A 231 10.07 8.34 6.51
CA VAL A 231 10.79 8.57 7.78
C VAL A 231 10.07 7.83 8.91
N PHE A 232 8.75 7.94 9.01
CA PHE A 232 7.95 7.18 9.97
C PHE A 232 8.13 5.66 9.81
N ILE A 233 8.07 5.15 8.58
CA ILE A 233 8.28 3.72 8.32
C ILE A 233 9.67 3.28 8.76
N ARG A 234 10.71 4.08 8.49
CA ARG A 234 12.08 3.79 8.96
C ARG A 234 12.17 3.65 10.49
N GLU A 235 11.43 4.46 11.22
CA GLU A 235 11.41 4.42 12.70
C GLU A 235 10.60 3.22 13.23
N PHE A 236 9.67 2.72 12.42
CA PHE A 236 8.83 1.58 12.75
C PHE A 236 9.52 0.23 12.46
N LEU A 237 10.49 0.19 11.55
CA LEU A 237 11.29 -1.01 11.21
C LEU A 237 12.28 -1.38 12.28
#